data_28d76f3aef5988639f36410f3f5245e9
#
_entry.id   28d76f3aef5988639f36410f3f5245e9
#
_cell.length_a   1.000
_cell.length_b   1.000
_cell.length_c   1.000
_cell.angle_alpha   90.00
_cell.angle_beta   90.00
_cell.angle_gamma   90.00
#
_symmetry.space_group_name_H-M   'P 1'
#
loop_
_entity.id
_entity.type
_entity.pdbx_description
1 polymer ?
#
loop_
_entity_poly.entity_id
_entity_poly.type
_entity_poly.pdbx_seq_one_letter_code
_entity_poly.pdbx_strand_id
1 'polypeptide(L)'
;MKIKTTPRAIWDEYSNGQTYNQSQGLYETVEKNEKFYLGDQWDGVNAPNLMKPVFNLIKRVCTYYTAMIVSDNVGVNIEPFDTSTQNKAFCSVISKEIEKVLERDKTNFKCRTNMKNCAVDGDTCMFVTFDPDIETNQDAKGEVRTEIIDNTNVIFGNPYSIDVQSQPYILIVQRLYKDTVKDMAEAWGVSKEDIENIHSDSDPNGILINTDSNELVTVITKFWKVKKEETVGVDPLTKTEITKNTTSVHYMKCTENVVLKEETDTGYVNYPVAYMTWERRKNSYHGQS
;
A
#
# COMPACT_ATOMS: atom_id res chain seq x y z
N MET A 1 -13.78 5.94 -17.53
CA MET A 1 -13.26 4.55 -17.71
C MET A 1 -14.24 3.62 -17.01
N LYS A 2 -14.65 2.52 -17.63
CA LYS A 2 -15.49 1.52 -16.95
C LYS A 2 -14.59 0.66 -16.06
N ILE A 3 -14.85 0.63 -14.77
CA ILE A 3 -14.07 -0.18 -13.81
C ILE A 3 -14.38 -1.66 -14.06
N LYS A 4 -13.36 -2.47 -14.09
CA LYS A 4 -13.45 -3.91 -14.26
C LYS A 4 -13.42 -4.57 -12.88
N THR A 5 -14.37 -5.45 -12.61
CA THR A 5 -14.56 -6.11 -11.30
C THR A 5 -14.53 -7.63 -11.38
N THR A 6 -14.22 -8.21 -12.53
CA THR A 6 -14.05 -9.66 -12.64
C THR A 6 -12.60 -10.06 -12.30
N PRO A 7 -12.36 -11.19 -11.61
CA PRO A 7 -11.01 -11.64 -11.24
C PRO A 7 -10.05 -11.66 -12.43
N ARG A 8 -10.45 -12.27 -13.53
CA ARG A 8 -9.64 -12.35 -14.75
C ARG A 8 -9.24 -10.99 -15.30
N ALA A 9 -10.17 -10.03 -15.31
CA ALA A 9 -9.90 -8.70 -15.81
C ALA A 9 -8.99 -7.87 -14.87
N ILE A 10 -9.06 -8.13 -13.56
CA ILE A 10 -8.15 -7.55 -12.57
C ILE A 10 -6.75 -8.19 -12.73
N TRP A 11 -6.69 -9.48 -12.99
CA TRP A 11 -5.43 -10.17 -13.29
C TRP A 11 -4.75 -9.64 -14.55
N ASP A 12 -5.52 -9.36 -15.60
CA ASP A 12 -4.99 -8.72 -16.81
C ASP A 12 -4.44 -7.30 -16.52
N GLU A 13 -5.10 -6.53 -15.66
CA GLU A 13 -4.60 -5.21 -15.22
C GLU A 13 -3.30 -5.36 -14.40
N TYR A 14 -3.21 -6.37 -13.53
CA TYR A 14 -2.00 -6.71 -12.79
C TYR A 14 -0.84 -7.11 -13.73
N SER A 15 -1.08 -8.00 -14.66
CA SER A 15 -0.09 -8.44 -15.65
C SER A 15 0.42 -7.28 -16.51
N ASN A 16 -0.46 -6.35 -16.91
CA ASN A 16 -0.06 -5.12 -17.60
C ASN A 16 0.83 -4.24 -16.73
N GLY A 17 0.52 -4.13 -15.44
CA GLY A 17 1.34 -3.40 -14.47
C GLY A 17 2.72 -4.03 -14.27
N GLN A 18 2.79 -5.35 -14.18
CA GLN A 18 4.07 -6.07 -14.13
C GLN A 18 4.91 -5.82 -15.40
N THR A 19 4.27 -5.86 -16.56
CA THR A 19 4.94 -5.57 -17.84
C THR A 19 5.49 -4.15 -17.88
N TYR A 20 4.72 -3.18 -17.34
CA TYR A 20 5.20 -1.80 -17.19
C TYR A 20 6.41 -1.74 -16.26
N ASN A 21 6.36 -2.33 -15.08
CA ASN A 21 7.47 -2.35 -14.12
C ASN A 21 8.71 -3.00 -14.72
N GLN A 22 8.54 -4.09 -15.47
CA GLN A 22 9.63 -4.75 -16.18
C GLN A 22 10.22 -3.86 -17.29
N SER A 23 9.39 -3.15 -18.05
CA SER A 23 9.85 -2.20 -19.08
C SER A 23 10.65 -1.02 -18.50
N GLN A 24 10.39 -0.66 -17.23
CA GLN A 24 11.16 0.34 -16.49
C GLN A 24 12.44 -0.22 -15.86
N GLY A 25 12.66 -1.53 -15.93
CA GLY A 25 13.79 -2.21 -15.28
C GLY A 25 13.70 -2.18 -13.75
N LEU A 26 12.47 -2.05 -13.17
CA LEU A 26 12.29 -1.87 -11.75
C LEU A 26 12.84 -3.04 -10.94
N TYR A 27 12.49 -4.27 -11.32
CA TYR A 27 12.89 -5.49 -10.58
C TYR A 27 14.40 -5.65 -10.51
N GLU A 28 15.09 -5.48 -11.64
CA GLU A 28 16.56 -5.58 -11.71
C GLU A 28 17.22 -4.44 -10.90
N THR A 29 16.63 -3.25 -10.95
CA THR A 29 17.15 -2.08 -10.23
C THR A 29 17.03 -2.27 -8.72
N VAL A 30 15.87 -2.72 -8.22
CA VAL A 30 15.65 -2.98 -6.79
C VAL A 30 16.59 -4.07 -6.29
N GLU A 31 16.69 -5.20 -7.00
CA GLU A 31 17.60 -6.29 -6.62
C GLU A 31 19.06 -5.81 -6.56
N LYS A 32 19.50 -5.05 -7.55
CA LYS A 32 20.84 -4.49 -7.59
C LYS A 32 21.10 -3.50 -6.47
N ASN A 33 20.16 -2.60 -6.21
CA ASN A 33 20.28 -1.60 -5.16
C ASN A 33 20.35 -2.25 -3.77
N GLU A 34 19.51 -3.25 -3.49
CA GLU A 34 19.59 -4.00 -2.24
C GLU A 34 20.94 -4.73 -2.07
N LYS A 35 21.46 -5.37 -3.12
CA LYS A 35 22.80 -5.99 -3.09
C LYS A 35 23.88 -4.96 -2.77
N PHE A 36 23.86 -3.80 -3.43
CA PHE A 36 24.82 -2.72 -3.14
C PHE A 36 24.68 -2.17 -1.73
N TYR A 37 23.45 -2.00 -1.24
CA TYR A 37 23.19 -1.56 0.12
C TYR A 37 23.71 -2.56 1.16
N LEU A 38 23.59 -3.86 0.90
CA LEU A 38 24.12 -4.93 1.76
C LEU A 38 25.65 -5.07 1.68
N GLY A 39 26.29 -4.46 0.66
CA GLY A 39 27.73 -4.52 0.45
C GLY A 39 28.17 -5.61 -0.51
N ASP A 40 27.24 -6.27 -1.19
CA ASP A 40 27.54 -7.29 -2.19
C ASP A 40 27.83 -6.66 -3.57
N GLN A 41 28.87 -5.83 -3.60
CA GLN A 41 29.27 -5.05 -4.76
C GLN A 41 30.00 -5.87 -5.83
N TRP A 42 30.44 -7.07 -5.44
CA TRP A 42 31.28 -7.94 -6.27
C TRP A 42 30.50 -9.13 -6.85
N ASP A 43 29.18 -9.14 -6.68
CA ASP A 43 28.32 -10.16 -7.25
C ASP A 43 28.52 -10.24 -8.77
N GLY A 44 28.69 -11.46 -9.29
CA GLY A 44 28.94 -11.74 -10.71
C GLY A 44 30.37 -11.41 -11.20
N VAL A 45 31.26 -10.84 -10.38
CA VAL A 45 32.66 -10.56 -10.77
C VAL A 45 33.54 -11.78 -10.54
N ASN A 46 33.94 -12.43 -11.62
CA ASN A 46 34.87 -13.57 -11.58
C ASN A 46 36.32 -13.07 -11.58
N ALA A 47 36.86 -12.78 -10.41
CA ALA A 47 38.26 -12.37 -10.21
C ALA A 47 38.84 -13.06 -8.98
N PRO A 48 39.20 -14.36 -9.07
CA PRO A 48 39.58 -15.17 -7.91
C PRO A 48 40.90 -14.72 -7.26
N ASN A 49 41.77 -14.02 -8.00
CA ASN A 49 43.10 -13.59 -7.53
C ASN A 49 43.16 -12.13 -7.08
N LEU A 50 42.04 -11.40 -7.11
CA LEU A 50 41.99 -9.99 -6.67
C LEU A 50 41.34 -9.87 -5.29
N MET A 51 41.92 -9.02 -4.47
CA MET A 51 41.27 -8.62 -3.22
C MET A 51 40.00 -7.84 -3.58
N LYS A 52 38.89 -8.23 -2.98
CA LYS A 52 37.57 -7.60 -3.18
C LYS A 52 37.19 -6.78 -1.92
N PRO A 53 37.80 -5.61 -1.69
CA PRO A 53 37.49 -4.81 -0.52
C PRO A 53 36.10 -4.25 -0.62
N VAL A 54 35.34 -4.26 0.48
CA VAL A 54 34.02 -3.65 0.58
C VAL A 54 34.06 -2.51 1.58
N PHE A 55 33.95 -1.28 1.04
CA PHE A 55 33.73 -0.09 1.84
C PHE A 55 32.29 0.37 1.60
N ASN A 56 31.36 -0.11 2.45
CA ASN A 56 29.94 0.16 2.23
C ASN A 56 29.58 1.61 2.55
N LEU A 57 29.98 2.54 1.65
CA LEU A 57 29.67 3.97 1.74
C LEU A 57 28.17 4.24 1.49
N ILE A 58 27.54 3.48 0.59
CA ILE A 58 26.12 3.61 0.25
C ILE A 58 25.28 3.42 1.50
N LYS A 59 25.46 2.32 2.23
CA LYS A 59 24.74 2.06 3.47
C LYS A 59 24.93 3.18 4.50
N ARG A 60 26.15 3.72 4.60
CA ARG A 60 26.43 4.83 5.51
C ARG A 60 25.69 6.09 5.13
N VAL A 61 25.67 6.45 3.85
CA VAL A 61 24.95 7.61 3.33
C VAL A 61 23.45 7.45 3.51
N CYS A 62 22.86 6.33 3.09
CA CYS A 62 21.43 6.05 3.27
C CYS A 62 21.02 6.10 4.74
N THR A 63 21.83 5.49 5.64
CA THR A 63 21.56 5.52 7.08
C THR A 63 21.59 6.94 7.64
N TYR A 64 22.55 7.76 7.20
CA TYR A 64 22.65 9.14 7.63
C TYR A 64 21.43 9.98 7.20
N TYR A 65 21.03 9.90 5.93
CA TYR A 65 19.84 10.61 5.44
C TYR A 65 18.56 10.12 6.11
N THR A 66 18.40 8.82 6.25
CA THR A 66 17.24 8.24 6.96
C THR A 66 17.19 8.76 8.40
N ALA A 67 18.31 8.78 9.11
CA ALA A 67 18.37 9.30 10.47
C ALA A 67 18.04 10.78 10.56
N MET A 68 18.50 11.58 9.59
CA MET A 68 18.19 13.03 9.56
C MET A 68 16.71 13.31 9.31
N ILE A 69 16.10 12.58 8.36
CA ILE A 69 14.70 12.84 7.95
C ILE A 69 13.73 12.34 9.03
N VAL A 70 14.05 11.24 9.70
CA VAL A 70 13.20 10.62 10.73
C VAL A 70 13.80 10.85 12.13
N SER A 71 14.45 11.98 12.35
CA SER A 71 15.02 12.33 13.67
C SER A 71 13.94 12.58 14.71
N ASP A 72 12.85 13.19 14.30
CA ASP A 72 11.74 13.54 15.16
C ASP A 72 10.58 12.53 14.99
N ASN A 73 9.85 12.30 16.06
CA ASN A 73 8.65 11.48 16.01
C ASN A 73 7.53 12.23 15.28
N VAL A 74 6.78 11.49 14.49
CA VAL A 74 5.57 12.02 13.85
C VAL A 74 4.53 12.29 14.93
N GLY A 75 4.18 13.55 15.14
CA GLY A 75 3.12 14.00 16.02
C GLY A 75 1.98 14.61 15.22
N VAL A 76 0.75 14.36 15.66
CA VAL A 76 -0.46 14.96 15.06
C VAL A 76 -1.13 15.84 16.10
N ASN A 77 -1.22 17.12 15.81
CA ASN A 77 -1.96 18.07 16.64
C ASN A 77 -3.21 18.53 15.89
N ILE A 78 -4.37 18.37 16.51
CA ILE A 78 -5.65 18.81 15.96
C ILE A 78 -6.05 20.12 16.64
N GLU A 79 -6.24 21.15 15.84
CA GLU A 79 -6.72 22.44 16.30
C GLU A 79 -8.18 22.66 15.89
N PRO A 80 -9.03 23.19 16.77
CA PRO A 80 -10.42 23.47 16.45
C PRO A 80 -10.52 24.66 15.48
N PHE A 81 -11.41 24.55 14.52
CA PHE A 81 -11.75 25.66 13.63
C PHE A 81 -12.46 26.82 14.37
N ASP A 82 -13.18 26.48 15.44
CA ASP A 82 -13.87 27.44 16.33
C ASP A 82 -13.15 27.49 17.68
N THR A 83 -13.03 28.70 18.26
CA THR A 83 -12.30 28.97 19.51
C THR A 83 -13.06 28.59 20.76
N SER A 84 -14.19 27.89 20.71
CA SER A 84 -14.95 27.46 21.87
C SER A 84 -14.10 26.55 22.78
N THR A 85 -14.26 26.71 24.10
CA THR A 85 -13.51 25.92 25.09
C THR A 85 -13.81 24.42 24.97
N GLN A 86 -15.03 24.07 24.61
CA GLN A 86 -15.49 22.70 24.46
C GLN A 86 -14.81 22.03 23.27
N ASN A 87 -14.71 22.72 22.13
CA ASN A 87 -14.05 22.20 20.94
C ASN A 87 -12.54 22.05 21.15
N LYS A 88 -11.91 22.96 21.90
CA LYS A 88 -10.48 22.83 22.28
C LYS A 88 -10.22 21.56 23.12
N ALA A 89 -11.08 21.32 24.13
CA ALA A 89 -10.97 20.14 24.96
C ALA A 89 -11.13 18.85 24.12
N PHE A 90 -12.12 18.82 23.23
CA PHE A 90 -12.36 17.68 22.34
C PHE A 90 -11.17 17.42 21.38
N CYS A 91 -10.63 18.44 20.72
CA CYS A 91 -9.46 18.32 19.86
C CYS A 91 -8.23 17.81 20.63
N SER A 92 -8.03 18.27 21.88
CA SER A 92 -6.93 17.78 22.71
C SER A 92 -7.06 16.28 23.04
N VAL A 93 -8.28 15.80 23.29
CA VAL A 93 -8.53 14.36 23.53
C VAL A 93 -8.22 13.55 22.27
N ILE A 94 -8.73 14.00 21.11
CA ILE A 94 -8.48 13.30 19.84
C ILE A 94 -6.97 13.26 19.52
N SER A 95 -6.24 14.36 19.69
CA SER A 95 -4.80 14.41 19.47
C SER A 95 -4.07 13.34 20.29
N LYS A 96 -4.42 13.22 21.58
CA LYS A 96 -3.83 12.20 22.46
C LYS A 96 -4.18 10.77 22.06
N GLU A 97 -5.41 10.53 21.62
CA GLU A 97 -5.80 9.19 21.13
C GLU A 97 -5.07 8.83 19.84
N ILE A 98 -4.89 9.78 18.91
CA ILE A 98 -4.08 9.56 17.70
C ILE A 98 -2.63 9.21 18.06
N GLU A 99 -2.02 9.93 19.02
CA GLU A 99 -0.67 9.61 19.48
C GLU A 99 -0.57 8.17 20.00
N LYS A 100 -1.55 7.71 20.78
CA LYS A 100 -1.59 6.33 21.28
C LYS A 100 -1.76 5.31 20.16
N VAL A 101 -2.59 5.61 19.15
CA VAL A 101 -2.77 4.75 17.98
C VAL A 101 -1.44 4.62 17.21
N LEU A 102 -0.76 5.74 16.95
CA LEU A 102 0.54 5.77 16.28
C LEU A 102 1.61 5.01 17.06
N GLU A 103 1.60 5.10 18.38
CA GLU A 103 2.53 4.37 19.26
C GLU A 103 2.26 2.86 19.23
N ARG A 104 1.00 2.42 19.36
CA ARG A 104 0.61 1.00 19.28
C ARG A 104 0.96 0.38 17.93
N ASP A 105 0.70 1.11 16.85
CA ASP A 105 1.04 0.69 15.50
C ASP A 105 2.54 0.75 15.21
N LYS A 106 3.36 1.29 16.12
CA LYS A 106 4.81 1.51 15.95
C LYS A 106 5.13 2.32 14.69
N THR A 107 4.29 3.31 14.38
CA THR A 107 4.36 4.09 13.14
C THR A 107 5.73 4.74 12.96
N ASN A 108 6.37 5.26 14.02
CA ASN A 108 7.70 5.83 13.93
C ASN A 108 8.77 4.83 13.47
N PHE A 109 8.69 3.57 13.91
CA PHE A 109 9.59 2.53 13.43
C PHE A 109 9.32 2.20 11.96
N LYS A 110 8.04 2.10 11.57
CA LYS A 110 7.63 1.87 10.19
C LYS A 110 8.07 3.03 9.28
N CYS A 111 7.96 4.28 9.73
CA CYS A 111 8.44 5.44 8.98
C CYS A 111 9.95 5.37 8.70
N ARG A 112 10.76 4.89 9.66
CA ARG A 112 12.20 4.70 9.44
C ARG A 112 12.47 3.63 8.38
N THR A 113 11.77 2.50 8.46
CA THR A 113 11.89 1.43 7.46
C THR A 113 11.43 1.90 6.09
N ASN A 114 10.29 2.59 6.05
CA ASN A 114 9.73 3.16 4.83
C ASN A 114 10.70 4.15 4.15
N MET A 115 11.33 5.01 4.95
CA MET A 115 12.31 5.97 4.45
C MET A 115 13.59 5.31 3.96
N LYS A 116 14.06 4.24 4.67
CA LYS A 116 15.18 3.43 4.20
C LYS A 116 14.85 2.81 2.83
N ASN A 117 13.68 2.18 2.69
CA ASN A 117 13.26 1.57 1.43
C ASN A 117 13.19 2.61 0.31
N CYS A 118 12.64 3.80 0.60
CA CYS A 118 12.61 4.89 -0.37
C CYS A 118 14.02 5.33 -0.83
N ALA A 119 14.98 5.40 0.09
CA ALA A 119 16.36 5.79 -0.23
C ALA A 119 17.12 4.72 -1.02
N VAL A 120 16.79 3.44 -0.84
CA VAL A 120 17.46 2.30 -1.51
C VAL A 120 16.79 1.97 -2.83
N ASP A 121 15.44 1.88 -2.84
CA ASP A 121 14.67 1.39 -3.99
C ASP A 121 14.13 2.51 -4.87
N GLY A 122 14.23 3.77 -4.40
CA GLY A 122 13.82 4.97 -5.11
C GLY A 122 12.39 5.40 -4.83
N ASP A 123 11.54 4.52 -4.32
CA ASP A 123 10.16 4.80 -3.94
C ASP A 123 9.65 3.81 -2.90
N THR A 124 8.55 4.14 -2.26
CA THR A 124 7.97 3.34 -1.20
C THR A 124 6.48 3.62 -1.05
N CYS A 125 5.76 2.65 -0.54
CA CYS A 125 4.32 2.71 -0.30
C CYS A 125 4.00 2.37 1.16
N MET A 126 3.20 3.20 1.79
CA MET A 126 2.57 2.89 3.07
C MET A 126 1.07 2.76 2.87
N PHE A 127 0.52 1.65 3.30
CA PHE A 127 -0.89 1.33 3.23
C PHE A 127 -1.51 1.46 4.63
N VAL A 128 -2.59 2.20 4.74
CA VAL A 128 -3.28 2.47 6.00
C VAL A 128 -4.64 1.79 5.97
N THR A 129 -4.89 0.89 6.89
CA THR A 129 -6.16 0.16 7.00
C THR A 129 -6.76 0.30 8.39
N PHE A 130 -8.06 0.12 8.47
CA PHE A 130 -8.76 -0.13 9.73
C PHE A 130 -9.13 -1.62 9.75
N ASP A 131 -8.63 -2.32 10.77
CA ASP A 131 -8.96 -3.72 11.01
C ASP A 131 -10.04 -3.79 12.10
N PRO A 132 -11.29 -4.15 11.74
CA PRO A 132 -12.40 -4.18 12.68
C PRO A 132 -12.36 -5.38 13.63
N ASP A 133 -11.59 -6.40 13.32
CA ASP A 133 -11.61 -7.68 14.03
C ASP A 133 -10.64 -7.73 15.23
N ILE A 134 -9.77 -6.72 15.33
CA ILE A 134 -8.82 -6.65 16.44
C ILE A 134 -9.54 -6.30 17.74
N GLU A 135 -9.39 -7.18 18.72
CA GLU A 135 -9.84 -6.91 20.08
C GLU A 135 -8.78 -6.07 20.82
N THR A 136 -9.18 -4.87 21.17
CA THR A 136 -8.39 -3.98 22.03
C THR A 136 -8.93 -4.05 23.46
N ASN A 137 -8.13 -3.58 24.43
CA ASN A 137 -8.62 -3.43 25.81
C ASN A 137 -9.62 -2.25 25.99
N GLN A 138 -10.15 -1.72 24.91
CA GLN A 138 -11.16 -0.67 24.89
C GLN A 138 -12.52 -1.26 24.53
N ASP A 139 -13.60 -0.57 24.91
CA ASP A 139 -14.96 -1.01 24.60
C ASP A 139 -15.24 -1.08 23.08
N ALA A 140 -14.52 -0.29 22.28
CA ALA A 140 -14.61 -0.30 20.83
C ALA A 140 -13.63 -1.34 20.23
N LYS A 141 -14.14 -2.19 19.34
CA LYS A 141 -13.32 -3.11 18.55
C LYS A 141 -12.71 -2.40 17.34
N GLY A 142 -11.60 -2.92 16.90
CA GLY A 142 -10.89 -2.46 15.69
C GLY A 142 -9.75 -1.50 15.98
N GLU A 143 -8.78 -1.53 15.09
CA GLU A 143 -7.57 -0.71 15.18
C GLU A 143 -7.09 -0.25 13.80
N VAL A 144 -6.53 0.97 13.77
CA VAL A 144 -5.83 1.47 12.58
C VAL A 144 -4.46 0.82 12.52
N ARG A 145 -4.15 0.25 11.36
CA ARG A 145 -2.83 -0.35 11.07
C ARG A 145 -2.21 0.27 9.84
N THR A 146 -0.90 0.38 9.88
CA THR A 146 -0.11 0.75 8.72
C THR A 146 0.75 -0.43 8.28
N GLU A 147 0.86 -0.64 6.99
CA GLU A 147 1.72 -1.65 6.37
C GLU A 147 2.63 -0.99 5.34
N ILE A 148 3.89 -1.45 5.30
CA ILE A 148 4.82 -1.03 4.26
C ILE A 148 4.68 -2.03 3.13
N ILE A 149 4.37 -1.54 1.94
CA ILE A 149 4.24 -2.36 0.74
C ILE A 149 5.42 -2.03 -0.17
N ASP A 150 6.09 -3.06 -0.65
CA ASP A 150 7.19 -2.89 -1.59
C ASP A 150 6.71 -2.23 -2.87
N ASN A 151 7.53 -1.39 -3.46
CA ASN A 151 7.20 -0.65 -4.67
C ASN A 151 6.85 -1.56 -5.87
N THR A 152 7.39 -2.77 -5.91
CA THR A 152 7.09 -3.79 -6.91
C THR A 152 5.68 -4.36 -6.79
N ASN A 153 5.06 -4.23 -5.61
CA ASN A 153 3.76 -4.79 -5.26
C ASN A 153 2.61 -3.76 -5.29
N VAL A 154 2.91 -2.55 -5.76
CA VAL A 154 1.91 -1.47 -5.94
C VAL A 154 1.84 -1.08 -7.40
N ILE A 155 0.64 -1.12 -7.98
CA ILE A 155 0.43 -0.80 -9.38
C ILE A 155 -0.63 0.29 -9.50
N PHE A 156 -0.28 1.36 -10.19
CA PHE A 156 -1.18 2.46 -10.48
C PHE A 156 -1.83 2.32 -11.86
N GLY A 157 -3.12 2.60 -11.92
CA GLY A 157 -3.89 2.51 -13.15
C GLY A 157 -3.47 3.50 -14.25
N ASN A 158 -2.84 4.62 -13.85
CA ASN A 158 -2.20 5.56 -14.77
C ASN A 158 -0.71 5.68 -14.43
N PRO A 159 0.18 5.01 -15.17
CA PRO A 159 1.60 4.99 -14.87
C PRO A 159 2.31 6.34 -15.06
N TYR A 160 1.68 7.30 -15.73
CA TYR A 160 2.26 8.63 -15.99
C TYR A 160 1.92 9.67 -14.91
N SER A 161 1.01 9.35 -13.99
CA SER A 161 0.60 10.25 -12.91
C SER A 161 1.17 9.79 -11.58
N ILE A 162 1.83 10.70 -10.87
CA ILE A 162 2.36 10.48 -9.51
C ILE A 162 1.27 10.72 -8.46
N ASP A 163 0.25 11.49 -8.81
CA ASP A 163 -0.83 11.79 -7.87
C ASP A 163 -1.68 10.54 -7.60
N VAL A 164 -1.48 9.99 -6.39
CA VAL A 164 -2.18 8.80 -5.90
C VAL A 164 -3.69 9.01 -5.90
N GLN A 165 -4.15 10.21 -5.51
CA GLN A 165 -5.57 10.46 -5.35
C GLN A 165 -6.32 10.66 -6.67
N SER A 166 -5.60 10.95 -7.76
CA SER A 166 -6.15 11.06 -9.12
C SER A 166 -6.13 9.74 -9.90
N GLN A 167 -5.59 8.67 -9.32
CA GLN A 167 -5.53 7.37 -9.98
C GLN A 167 -6.93 6.81 -10.28
N PRO A 168 -7.14 6.21 -11.46
CA PRO A 168 -8.40 5.56 -11.78
C PRO A 168 -8.63 4.30 -10.92
N TYR A 169 -7.57 3.58 -10.58
CA TYR A 169 -7.54 2.47 -9.64
C TYR A 169 -6.12 2.26 -9.11
N ILE A 170 -6.02 1.56 -8.00
CA ILE A 170 -4.75 1.13 -7.40
C ILE A 170 -4.85 -0.35 -7.11
N LEU A 171 -3.82 -1.12 -7.48
CA LEU A 171 -3.68 -2.52 -7.10
C LEU A 171 -2.60 -2.64 -6.03
N ILE A 172 -2.92 -3.34 -4.95
CA ILE A 172 -1.96 -3.79 -3.94
C ILE A 172 -1.89 -5.30 -4.04
N VAL A 173 -0.70 -5.82 -4.20
CA VAL A 173 -0.43 -7.24 -4.44
C VAL A 173 0.26 -7.82 -3.21
N GLN A 174 -0.23 -8.96 -2.75
CA GLN A 174 0.34 -9.70 -1.62
C GLN A 174 0.52 -11.16 -2.02
N ARG A 175 1.63 -11.74 -1.61
CA ARG A 175 1.87 -13.17 -1.78
C ARG A 175 1.68 -13.88 -0.44
N LEU A 176 0.68 -14.71 -0.36
CA LEU A 176 0.27 -15.38 0.87
C LEU A 176 0.30 -16.91 0.69
N TYR A 177 0.49 -17.64 1.78
CA TYR A 177 0.37 -19.09 1.74
C TYR A 177 -1.05 -19.50 1.37
N LYS A 178 -1.17 -20.55 0.57
CA LYS A 178 -2.45 -21.05 0.07
C LYS A 178 -3.45 -21.37 1.20
N ASP A 179 -2.98 -21.97 2.27
CA ASP A 179 -3.83 -22.30 3.42
C ASP A 179 -4.35 -21.02 4.10
N THR A 180 -3.50 -20.02 4.27
CA THR A 180 -3.93 -18.71 4.81
C THR A 180 -4.99 -18.06 3.93
N VAL A 181 -4.84 -18.12 2.60
CA VAL A 181 -5.84 -17.57 1.67
C VAL A 181 -7.15 -18.32 1.74
N LYS A 182 -7.11 -19.64 1.91
CA LYS A 182 -8.31 -20.47 2.09
C LYS A 182 -9.04 -20.15 3.40
N ASP A 183 -8.29 -20.01 4.50
CA ASP A 183 -8.85 -19.62 5.80
C ASP A 183 -9.51 -18.23 5.73
N MET A 184 -8.88 -17.29 5.06
CA MET A 184 -9.45 -15.96 4.82
C MET A 184 -10.72 -16.02 3.96
N ALA A 185 -10.72 -16.85 2.91
CA ALA A 185 -11.88 -17.04 2.03
C ALA A 185 -13.06 -17.66 2.79
N GLU A 186 -12.80 -18.65 3.64
CA GLU A 186 -13.81 -19.26 4.48
C GLU A 186 -14.41 -18.25 5.48
N ALA A 187 -13.55 -17.45 6.13
CA ALA A 187 -13.98 -16.39 7.05
C ALA A 187 -14.85 -15.32 6.36
N TRP A 188 -14.62 -15.06 5.08
CA TRP A 188 -15.43 -14.12 4.29
C TRP A 188 -16.64 -14.76 3.60
N GLY A 189 -16.89 -16.05 3.84
CA GLY A 189 -18.07 -16.74 3.36
C GLY A 189 -18.04 -17.12 1.88
N VAL A 190 -16.87 -17.27 1.30
CA VAL A 190 -16.68 -17.78 -0.08
C VAL A 190 -17.19 -19.21 -0.17
N SER A 191 -17.76 -19.60 -1.31
CA SER A 191 -18.28 -20.95 -1.50
C SER A 191 -17.16 -22.00 -1.42
N LYS A 192 -17.47 -23.20 -0.93
CA LYS A 192 -16.49 -24.30 -0.86
C LYS A 192 -15.92 -24.67 -2.22
N GLU A 193 -16.73 -24.59 -3.26
CA GLU A 193 -16.31 -24.85 -4.64
C GLU A 193 -15.27 -23.82 -5.12
N ASP A 194 -15.47 -22.55 -4.81
CA ASP A 194 -14.51 -21.49 -5.15
C ASP A 194 -13.23 -21.61 -4.31
N ILE A 195 -13.33 -22.00 -3.02
CA ILE A 195 -12.16 -22.22 -2.16
C ILE A 195 -11.28 -23.37 -2.71
N GLU A 196 -11.88 -24.41 -3.25
CA GLU A 196 -11.15 -25.51 -3.90
C GLU A 196 -10.44 -25.05 -5.18
N ASN A 197 -10.99 -24.06 -5.88
CA ASN A 197 -10.40 -23.44 -7.08
C ASN A 197 -9.25 -22.46 -6.80
N ILE A 198 -8.89 -22.23 -5.54
CA ILE A 198 -7.72 -21.44 -5.18
C ILE A 198 -6.46 -22.29 -5.44
N HIS A 199 -5.74 -21.94 -6.47
CA HIS A 199 -4.49 -22.61 -6.85
C HIS A 199 -3.29 -21.70 -6.58
N SER A 200 -2.15 -22.34 -6.24
CA SER A 200 -0.87 -21.64 -6.17
C SER A 200 -0.43 -21.18 -7.56
N ASP A 201 0.22 -20.05 -7.61
CA ASP A 201 0.77 -19.45 -8.81
C ASP A 201 2.27 -19.18 -8.63
N SER A 202 2.96 -18.98 -9.76
CA SER A 202 4.36 -18.56 -9.77
C SER A 202 4.44 -17.08 -10.13
N ASP A 203 5.18 -16.31 -9.34
CA ASP A 203 5.55 -14.95 -9.68
C ASP A 203 6.92 -14.96 -10.37
N PRO A 204 6.99 -14.79 -11.70
CA PRO A 204 8.25 -14.81 -12.44
C PRO A 204 9.16 -13.61 -12.11
N ASN A 205 8.61 -12.55 -11.53
CA ASN A 205 9.33 -11.33 -11.16
C ASN A 205 9.58 -11.24 -9.66
N GLY A 206 9.23 -12.28 -8.91
CA GLY A 206 9.42 -12.30 -7.46
C GLY A 206 10.90 -12.20 -7.10
N ILE A 207 11.27 -11.09 -6.49
CA ILE A 207 12.62 -10.85 -5.93
C ILE A 207 12.90 -11.81 -4.78
N LEU A 208 11.87 -12.37 -4.19
CA LEU A 208 11.94 -13.32 -3.10
C LEU A 208 12.12 -14.75 -3.63
N ILE A 209 13.39 -15.07 -3.93
CA ILE A 209 14.08 -16.28 -3.54
C ILE A 209 13.21 -17.55 -3.42
N ASN A 210 13.40 -18.50 -4.35
CA ASN A 210 13.43 -19.98 -4.18
C ASN A 210 12.74 -20.61 -2.93
N THR A 211 11.79 -19.98 -2.31
CA THR A 211 10.85 -20.66 -1.45
C THR A 211 9.80 -21.29 -2.34
N ASP A 212 9.58 -22.55 -2.14
CA ASP A 212 8.68 -23.42 -2.87
C ASP A 212 7.45 -22.65 -3.39
N SER A 213 7.48 -22.24 -4.65
CA SER A 213 6.43 -21.46 -5.31
C SER A 213 5.07 -22.20 -5.33
N ASN A 214 5.09 -23.48 -4.97
CA ASN A 214 3.92 -24.35 -5.01
C ASN A 214 2.92 -24.12 -3.88
N GLU A 215 3.24 -23.31 -2.88
CA GLU A 215 2.37 -23.03 -1.74
C GLU A 215 1.89 -21.58 -1.66
N LEU A 216 2.39 -20.68 -2.51
CA LEU A 216 2.04 -19.26 -2.49
C LEU A 216 0.98 -18.93 -3.53
N VAL A 217 0.09 -18.02 -3.15
CA VAL A 217 -0.99 -17.49 -3.98
C VAL A 217 -0.88 -15.96 -4.03
N THR A 218 -1.03 -15.40 -5.22
CA THR A 218 -1.10 -13.96 -5.41
C THR A 218 -2.50 -13.46 -5.10
N VAL A 219 -2.61 -12.61 -4.10
CA VAL A 219 -3.86 -11.92 -3.72
C VAL A 219 -3.77 -10.47 -4.16
N ILE A 220 -4.71 -10.04 -4.96
CA ILE A 220 -4.79 -8.67 -5.48
C ILE A 220 -5.92 -7.95 -4.78
N THR A 221 -5.60 -6.82 -4.13
CA THR A 221 -6.59 -5.88 -3.61
C THR A 221 -6.68 -4.71 -4.56
N LYS A 222 -7.81 -4.52 -5.20
CA LYS A 222 -8.08 -3.41 -6.11
C LYS A 222 -8.90 -2.35 -5.42
N PHE A 223 -8.45 -1.10 -5.49
CA PHE A 223 -9.16 0.08 -5.02
C PHE A 223 -9.56 0.97 -6.19
N TRP A 224 -10.75 1.56 -6.14
CA TRP A 224 -11.21 2.55 -7.11
C TRP A 224 -12.19 3.53 -6.46
N LYS A 225 -12.40 4.68 -7.10
CA LYS A 225 -13.34 5.71 -6.61
C LYS A 225 -14.66 5.63 -7.34
N VAL A 226 -15.74 5.63 -6.58
CA VAL A 226 -17.12 5.69 -7.07
C VAL A 226 -17.71 7.05 -6.70
N LYS A 227 -18.30 7.72 -7.67
CA LYS A 227 -19.03 8.97 -7.43
C LYS A 227 -20.47 8.63 -7.05
N LYS A 228 -20.93 9.17 -5.95
CA LYS A 228 -22.31 9.06 -5.47
C LYS A 228 -22.93 10.46 -5.39
N GLU A 229 -24.18 10.56 -5.76
CA GLU A 229 -24.98 11.75 -5.50
C GLU A 229 -25.71 11.54 -4.16
N GLU A 230 -25.43 12.38 -3.20
CA GLU A 230 -26.13 12.37 -1.90
C GLU A 230 -27.04 13.59 -1.82
N THR A 231 -28.31 13.39 -1.43
CA THR A 231 -29.23 14.47 -1.14
C THR A 231 -28.87 15.06 0.23
N VAL A 232 -28.30 16.27 0.24
CA VAL A 232 -27.84 16.97 1.44
C VAL A 232 -28.97 17.75 2.11
N GLY A 233 -30.04 18.04 1.38
CA GLY A 233 -31.19 18.77 1.90
C GLY A 233 -32.21 19.07 0.82
N VAL A 234 -33.28 19.72 1.20
CA VAL A 234 -34.31 20.22 0.29
C VAL A 234 -34.35 21.75 0.40
N ASP A 235 -34.24 22.43 -0.72
CA ASP A 235 -34.39 23.89 -0.75
C ASP A 235 -35.76 24.27 -0.20
N PRO A 236 -35.86 25.07 0.87
CA PRO A 236 -37.13 25.43 1.48
C PRO A 236 -38.02 26.26 0.56
N LEU A 237 -37.47 26.94 -0.44
CA LEU A 237 -38.21 27.83 -1.37
C LEU A 237 -38.67 27.08 -2.63
N THR A 238 -37.77 26.30 -3.25
CA THR A 238 -38.06 25.62 -4.50
C THR A 238 -38.54 24.19 -4.33
N LYS A 239 -38.42 23.62 -3.12
CA LYS A 239 -38.66 22.19 -2.79
C LYS A 239 -37.87 21.21 -3.64
N THR A 240 -36.81 21.68 -4.31
CA THR A 240 -35.89 20.82 -5.06
C THR A 240 -34.85 20.20 -4.12
N GLU A 241 -34.50 18.96 -4.37
CA GLU A 241 -33.43 18.27 -3.65
C GLU A 241 -32.09 18.91 -4.00
N ILE A 242 -31.35 19.28 -2.95
CA ILE A 242 -29.96 19.73 -3.09
C ILE A 242 -29.08 18.49 -3.03
N THR A 243 -28.52 18.07 -4.18
CA THR A 243 -27.61 16.94 -4.28
C THR A 243 -26.17 17.42 -4.22
N LYS A 244 -25.34 16.67 -3.51
CA LYS A 244 -23.88 16.84 -3.47
C LYS A 244 -23.22 15.61 -4.05
N ASN A 245 -22.31 15.82 -4.99
CA ASN A 245 -21.45 14.73 -5.48
C ASN A 245 -20.42 14.39 -4.40
N THR A 246 -20.52 13.22 -3.81
CA THR A 246 -19.54 12.64 -2.90
C THR A 246 -18.77 11.55 -3.64
N THR A 247 -17.54 11.32 -3.21
CA THR A 247 -16.70 10.25 -3.76
C THR A 247 -16.38 9.28 -2.63
N SER A 248 -16.63 7.99 -2.87
CA SER A 248 -16.27 6.92 -1.94
C SER A 248 -15.27 5.98 -2.59
N VAL A 249 -14.33 5.48 -1.81
CA VAL A 249 -13.38 4.45 -2.23
C VAL A 249 -13.99 3.09 -2.02
N HIS A 250 -14.08 2.31 -3.08
CA HIS A 250 -14.48 0.91 -3.04
C HIS A 250 -13.24 0.02 -3.18
N TYR A 251 -13.31 -1.19 -2.66
CA TYR A 251 -12.28 -2.19 -2.88
C TYR A 251 -12.86 -3.57 -3.10
N MET A 252 -12.05 -4.44 -3.67
CA MET A 252 -12.34 -5.84 -3.91
C MET A 252 -11.04 -6.63 -3.75
N LYS A 253 -11.14 -7.86 -3.24
CA LYS A 253 -9.99 -8.78 -3.18
C LYS A 253 -10.26 -10.01 -4.03
N CYS A 254 -9.27 -10.40 -4.81
CA CYS A 254 -9.37 -11.61 -5.64
C CYS A 254 -8.00 -12.28 -5.80
N THR A 255 -8.05 -13.55 -6.17
CA THR A 255 -6.95 -14.28 -6.80
C THR A 255 -7.13 -14.23 -8.32
N GLU A 256 -6.35 -14.97 -9.10
CA GLU A 256 -6.54 -15.06 -10.55
C GLU A 256 -7.96 -15.47 -10.95
N ASN A 257 -8.55 -16.43 -10.25
CA ASN A 257 -9.79 -17.07 -10.65
C ASN A 257 -10.96 -16.86 -9.67
N VAL A 258 -10.67 -16.48 -8.42
CA VAL A 258 -11.64 -16.47 -7.33
C VAL A 258 -11.77 -15.08 -6.73
N VAL A 259 -13.00 -14.63 -6.52
CA VAL A 259 -13.31 -13.47 -5.71
C VAL A 259 -13.25 -13.87 -4.23
N LEU A 260 -12.27 -13.32 -3.49
CA LEU A 260 -12.15 -13.55 -2.06
C LEU A 260 -13.08 -12.63 -1.25
N LYS A 261 -13.19 -11.39 -1.68
CA LYS A 261 -14.08 -10.41 -1.09
C LYS A 261 -14.71 -9.57 -2.19
N GLU A 262 -16.03 -9.54 -2.21
CA GLU A 262 -16.80 -8.75 -3.16
C GLU A 262 -16.60 -7.25 -2.96
N GLU A 263 -17.07 -6.48 -3.94
CA GLU A 263 -17.03 -5.02 -3.90
C GLU A 263 -17.60 -4.49 -2.59
N THR A 264 -16.76 -3.79 -1.84
CA THR A 264 -17.11 -3.21 -0.54
C THR A 264 -16.78 -1.72 -0.54
N ASP A 265 -17.71 -0.91 -0.08
CA ASP A 265 -17.50 0.52 0.16
C ASP A 265 -16.72 0.68 1.48
N THR A 266 -15.58 1.37 1.43
CA THR A 266 -14.77 1.63 2.63
C THR A 266 -15.29 2.81 3.45
N GLY A 267 -16.14 3.66 2.87
CA GLY A 267 -16.52 4.95 3.44
C GLY A 267 -15.41 6.02 3.38
N TYR A 268 -14.24 5.71 2.81
CA TYR A 268 -13.16 6.68 2.66
C TYR A 268 -13.36 7.54 1.41
N VAL A 269 -12.99 8.80 1.51
CA VAL A 269 -12.96 9.74 0.37
C VAL A 269 -11.66 9.58 -0.43
N ASN A 270 -10.59 9.27 0.27
CA ASN A 270 -9.24 9.15 -0.29
C ASN A 270 -8.78 7.69 -0.30
N TYR A 271 -7.94 7.34 -1.30
CA TYR A 271 -7.25 6.07 -1.28
C TYR A 271 -6.41 5.94 -0.01
N PRO A 272 -6.46 4.79 0.69
CA PRO A 272 -5.71 4.55 1.92
C PRO A 272 -4.23 4.23 1.66
N VAL A 273 -3.63 4.93 0.72
CA VAL A 273 -2.26 4.70 0.22
C VAL A 273 -1.49 6.01 0.26
N ALA A 274 -0.36 6.00 0.96
CA ALA A 274 0.64 7.05 0.92
C ALA A 274 1.85 6.56 0.14
N TYR A 275 2.11 7.17 -1.01
CA TYR A 275 3.22 6.82 -1.89
C TYR A 275 4.23 7.96 -1.94
N MET A 276 5.51 7.64 -1.83
CA MET A 276 6.58 8.61 -1.83
C MET A 276 7.72 8.16 -2.74
N THR A 277 8.28 9.10 -3.48
CA THR A 277 9.45 8.89 -4.32
C THR A 277 10.64 9.66 -3.75
N TRP A 278 11.84 9.07 -3.77
CA TRP A 278 13.07 9.74 -3.36
C TRP A 278 13.44 10.85 -4.34
N GLU A 279 13.58 10.51 -5.59
CA GLU A 279 13.74 11.47 -6.68
C GLU A 279 12.77 11.14 -7.80
N ARG A 280 12.10 12.17 -8.33
CA ARG A 280 11.07 11.99 -9.37
C ARG A 280 11.69 11.68 -10.72
N ARG A 281 11.22 10.62 -11.35
CA ARG A 281 11.49 10.34 -12.76
C ARG A 281 10.41 10.98 -13.65
N LYS A 282 10.84 11.47 -14.81
CA LYS A 282 9.90 12.01 -15.78
C LYS A 282 9.06 10.88 -16.39
N ASN A 283 7.74 11.09 -16.46
CA ASN A 283 6.77 10.16 -17.05
C ASN A 283 6.72 8.77 -16.37
N SER A 284 7.00 8.70 -15.09
CA SER A 284 6.85 7.49 -14.29
C SER A 284 6.37 7.85 -12.90
N TYR A 285 5.57 6.99 -12.29
CA TYR A 285 5.27 7.12 -10.86
C TYR A 285 6.39 6.54 -10.00
N HIS A 286 7.23 5.66 -10.56
CA HIS A 286 8.41 5.17 -9.88
C HIS A 286 9.48 6.25 -9.78
N GLY A 287 10.11 6.31 -8.60
CA GLY A 287 11.23 7.18 -8.32
C GLY A 287 12.56 6.61 -8.77
N GLN A 288 13.62 7.30 -8.36
CA GLN A 288 15.00 6.91 -8.52
C GLN A 288 15.72 7.10 -7.18
N SER A 289 16.54 6.14 -6.79
CA SER A 289 17.43 6.19 -5.62
C SER A 289 18.73 6.91 -5.93
#